data_f0914cbfd116dd131133968c040ff761
#
_entry.id   f0914cbfd116dd131133968c040ff761
#
_cell.length_a   1.000
_cell.length_b   1.000
_cell.length_c   1.000
_cell.angle_alpha   90.00
_cell.angle_beta   90.00
_cell.angle_gamma   90.00
#
_symmetry.space_group_name_H-M   'P 1'
#
loop_
_entity.id
_entity.type
_entity.pdbx_description
1 polymer ?
#
loop_
_entity_poly.entity_id
_entity_poly.type
_entity_poly.pdbx_seq_one_letter_code
_entity_poly.pdbx_strand_id
1 'polypeptide(L)'
;MKDFKEMAENRRSIKYFDSTKKLSDEILEKIIDLATYTPSCFNLQPWKVIVVKSEEARKRLYENACKQKCVLEAPITLILIGDTHGFERKNKIWNEKIELGMSENKVENYIEHSEKILFSNANQKLQFAATNTSLFAMSLIYAANYYGVEAQPMIGFNEEITKMLYQIDDEKAVVLMLSLGYRDENKPLRIKERRLKYDEIVTEV
;
A
#
# COMPACT_ATOMS: atom_id res chain seq x y z
N MET A 1 6.05 10.87 21.71
CA MET A 1 5.22 10.60 20.49
C MET A 1 5.77 11.53 19.40
N LYS A 2 6.12 11.00 18.22
CA LYS A 2 6.61 11.87 17.12
C LYS A 2 5.46 12.75 16.65
N ASP A 3 5.72 14.04 16.45
CA ASP A 3 4.77 14.96 15.82
C ASP A 3 4.59 14.60 14.34
N PHE A 4 3.36 14.69 13.83
CA PHE A 4 3.06 14.33 12.44
C PHE A 4 3.85 15.20 11.45
N LYS A 5 4.00 16.51 11.73
CA LYS A 5 4.78 17.42 10.90
C LYS A 5 6.22 16.96 10.81
N GLU A 6 6.82 16.64 11.96
CA GLU A 6 8.19 16.13 12.03
C GLU A 6 8.35 14.82 11.23
N MET A 7 7.41 13.88 11.37
CA MET A 7 7.42 12.65 10.61
C MET A 7 7.33 12.89 9.10
N ALA A 8 6.42 13.76 8.66
CA ALA A 8 6.23 14.06 7.25
C ALA A 8 7.45 14.74 6.63
N GLU A 9 8.04 15.70 7.34
CA GLU A 9 9.22 16.44 6.90
C GLU A 9 10.48 15.56 6.87
N ASN A 10 10.65 14.66 7.84
CA ASN A 10 11.87 13.83 7.98
C ASN A 10 11.79 12.49 7.27
N ARG A 11 10.60 12.01 6.88
CA ARG A 11 10.45 10.76 6.15
C ARG A 11 11.29 10.74 4.87
N ARG A 12 12.03 9.65 4.69
CA ARG A 12 12.87 9.39 3.52
C ARG A 12 12.51 8.03 2.90
N SER A 13 12.69 7.92 1.59
CA SER A 13 12.68 6.63 0.89
C SER A 13 14.06 5.99 1.04
N ILE A 14 14.15 4.90 1.78
CA ILE A 14 15.40 4.27 2.19
C ILE A 14 15.82 3.22 1.19
N LYS A 15 17.00 3.39 0.58
CA LYS A 15 17.54 2.46 -0.41
C LYS A 15 18.39 1.34 0.18
N TYR A 16 19.02 1.59 1.32
CA TYR A 16 19.96 0.68 1.95
C TYR A 16 19.46 0.32 3.33
N PHE A 17 19.16 -0.95 3.51
CA PHE A 17 18.69 -1.49 4.78
C PHE A 17 19.80 -2.29 5.48
N ASP A 18 19.78 -2.30 6.80
CA ASP A 18 20.61 -3.14 7.63
C ASP A 18 20.05 -4.57 7.62
N SER A 19 20.66 -5.43 6.83
CA SER A 19 20.23 -6.82 6.66
C SER A 19 20.39 -7.68 7.92
N THR A 20 21.11 -7.19 8.94
CA THR A 20 21.27 -7.89 10.23
C THR A 20 20.09 -7.66 11.16
N LYS A 21 19.33 -6.59 10.95
CA LYS A 21 18.18 -6.23 11.78
C LYS A 21 16.90 -6.89 11.26
N LYS A 22 16.19 -7.58 12.14
CA LYS A 22 14.90 -8.20 11.85
C LYS A 22 13.76 -7.29 12.27
N LEU A 23 12.66 -7.34 11.53
CA LEU A 23 11.40 -6.72 11.92
C LEU A 23 10.51 -7.78 12.56
N SER A 24 10.08 -7.56 13.81
CA SER A 24 9.22 -8.51 14.52
C SER A 24 7.79 -8.53 13.94
N ASP A 25 7.12 -9.67 14.08
CA ASP A 25 5.73 -9.82 13.63
C ASP A 25 4.80 -8.89 14.40
N GLU A 26 5.05 -8.68 15.69
CA GLU A 26 4.28 -7.76 16.52
C GLU A 26 4.35 -6.30 16.01
N ILE A 27 5.52 -5.84 15.60
CA ILE A 27 5.68 -4.49 15.05
C ILE A 27 5.03 -4.40 13.66
N LEU A 28 5.18 -5.44 12.83
CA LEU A 28 4.51 -5.48 11.53
C LEU A 28 2.99 -5.42 11.68
N GLU A 29 2.40 -6.19 12.59
CA GLU A 29 0.97 -6.19 12.90
C GLU A 29 0.51 -4.80 13.33
N LYS A 30 1.19 -4.17 14.29
CA LYS A 30 0.89 -2.80 14.72
C LYS A 30 0.95 -1.77 13.57
N ILE A 31 1.90 -1.92 12.66
CA ILE A 31 2.01 -1.06 11.47
C ILE A 31 0.79 -1.23 10.57
N ILE A 32 0.42 -2.48 10.29
CA ILE A 32 -0.71 -2.79 9.41
C ILE A 32 -2.01 -2.31 10.06
N ASP A 33 -2.25 -2.62 11.33
CA ASP A 33 -3.45 -2.24 12.07
C ASP A 33 -3.63 -0.72 12.10
N LEU A 34 -2.55 0.02 12.40
CA LEU A 34 -2.61 1.48 12.38
C LEU A 34 -2.92 2.02 10.97
N ALA A 35 -2.41 1.38 9.93
CA ALA A 35 -2.69 1.78 8.56
C ALA A 35 -4.13 1.48 8.12
N THR A 36 -4.85 0.55 8.74
CA THR A 36 -6.26 0.24 8.38
C THR A 36 -7.22 1.40 8.63
N TYR A 37 -6.84 2.39 9.44
CA TYR A 37 -7.62 3.64 9.61
C TYR A 37 -7.64 4.53 8.37
N THR A 38 -7.00 4.11 7.28
CA THR A 38 -7.06 4.79 5.99
C THR A 38 -8.49 4.87 5.46
N PRO A 39 -8.95 6.04 5.01
CA PRO A 39 -10.24 6.13 4.33
C PRO A 39 -10.20 5.40 2.99
N SER A 40 -11.35 4.88 2.57
CA SER A 40 -11.54 4.32 1.23
C SER A 40 -12.94 4.60 0.72
N CYS A 41 -13.14 4.47 -0.60
CA CYS A 41 -14.44 4.65 -1.23
C CYS A 41 -15.47 3.73 -0.56
N PHE A 42 -16.56 4.30 -0.03
CA PHE A 42 -17.59 3.61 0.77
C PHE A 42 -17.03 2.79 1.95
N ASN A 43 -15.82 3.05 2.41
CA ASN A 43 -15.08 2.24 3.40
C ASN A 43 -14.91 0.77 2.97
N LEU A 44 -14.81 0.50 1.68
CA LEU A 44 -14.76 -0.86 1.14
C LEU A 44 -13.42 -1.56 1.33
N GLN A 45 -12.36 -0.81 1.63
CA GLN A 45 -11.05 -1.34 1.96
C GLN A 45 -10.55 -2.38 0.94
N PRO A 46 -10.50 -2.02 -0.37
CA PRO A 46 -10.26 -2.96 -1.46
C PRO A 46 -8.77 -3.29 -1.63
N TRP A 47 -8.07 -3.46 -0.54
CA TRP A 47 -6.64 -3.78 -0.53
C TRP A 47 -6.36 -5.11 0.14
N LYS A 48 -5.29 -5.75 -0.33
CA LYS A 48 -4.68 -6.91 0.31
C LYS A 48 -3.16 -6.74 0.34
N VAL A 49 -2.52 -7.41 1.27
CA VAL A 49 -1.08 -7.36 1.45
C VAL A 49 -0.52 -8.78 1.43
N ILE A 50 0.50 -9.01 0.60
CA ILE A 50 1.34 -10.20 0.69
C ILE A 50 2.63 -9.79 1.39
N VAL A 51 3.00 -10.51 2.44
CA VAL A 51 4.23 -10.30 3.20
C VAL A 51 5.31 -11.24 2.69
N VAL A 52 6.32 -10.70 2.01
CA VAL A 52 7.50 -11.44 1.53
C VAL A 52 8.59 -11.32 2.58
N LYS A 53 8.79 -12.38 3.39
CA LYS A 53 9.63 -12.35 4.60
C LYS A 53 10.84 -13.27 4.53
N SER A 54 10.69 -14.51 4.05
CA SER A 54 11.83 -15.43 4.00
C SER A 54 12.88 -14.95 3.00
N GLU A 55 14.13 -15.27 3.27
CA GLU A 55 15.26 -14.93 2.39
C GLU A 55 15.05 -15.49 0.98
N GLU A 56 14.59 -16.73 0.88
CA GLU A 56 14.29 -17.39 -0.39
C GLU A 56 13.19 -16.67 -1.17
N ALA A 57 12.11 -16.25 -0.48
CA ALA A 57 11.00 -15.52 -1.12
C ALA A 57 11.45 -14.14 -1.61
N ARG A 58 12.26 -13.41 -0.81
CA ARG A 58 12.84 -12.13 -1.20
C ARG A 58 13.81 -12.26 -2.38
N LYS A 59 14.65 -13.28 -2.37
CA LYS A 59 15.56 -13.59 -3.48
C LYS A 59 14.77 -13.92 -4.76
N ARG A 60 13.74 -14.77 -4.66
CA ARG A 60 12.87 -15.08 -5.79
C ARG A 60 12.17 -13.84 -6.35
N LEU A 61 11.66 -12.95 -5.49
CA LEU A 61 11.07 -11.69 -5.89
C LEU A 61 12.10 -10.80 -6.61
N TYR A 62 13.29 -10.66 -6.05
CA TYR A 62 14.37 -9.86 -6.61
C TYR A 62 14.80 -10.37 -7.98
N GLU A 63 15.04 -11.66 -8.12
CA GLU A 63 15.57 -12.25 -9.36
C GLU A 63 14.58 -12.21 -10.53
N ASN A 64 13.27 -12.26 -10.23
CA ASN A 64 12.26 -12.43 -11.27
C ASN A 64 11.41 -11.17 -11.53
N ALA A 65 11.05 -10.43 -10.51
CA ALA A 65 10.04 -9.38 -10.66
C ALA A 65 10.50 -7.97 -10.26
N CYS A 66 11.35 -7.81 -9.24
CA CYS A 66 11.71 -6.49 -8.72
C CYS A 66 13.20 -6.39 -8.39
N LYS A 67 14.03 -6.03 -9.37
CA LYS A 67 15.50 -5.96 -9.25
C LYS A 67 16.00 -4.73 -8.47
N GLN A 68 15.39 -4.45 -7.33
CA GLN A 68 15.84 -3.39 -6.41
C GLN A 68 16.49 -4.00 -5.18
N LYS A 69 17.74 -3.63 -4.88
CA LYS A 69 18.53 -4.22 -3.78
C LYS A 69 17.83 -4.17 -2.42
N CYS A 70 17.01 -3.15 -2.17
CA CYS A 70 16.24 -3.05 -0.93
C CYS A 70 15.31 -4.25 -0.70
N VAL A 71 14.89 -4.99 -1.75
CA VAL A 71 14.13 -6.23 -1.62
C VAL A 71 14.96 -7.34 -0.93
N LEU A 72 16.27 -7.37 -1.16
CA LEU A 72 17.18 -8.34 -0.53
C LEU A 72 17.60 -7.90 0.86
N GLU A 73 17.88 -6.61 1.05
CA GLU A 73 18.45 -6.04 2.25
C GLU A 73 17.41 -5.84 3.37
N ALA A 74 16.19 -5.39 3.02
CA ALA A 74 15.13 -5.21 4.01
C ALA A 74 14.64 -6.56 4.55
N PRO A 75 14.32 -6.66 5.85
CA PRO A 75 13.79 -7.89 6.45
C PRO A 75 12.44 -8.31 5.85
N ILE A 76 11.65 -7.37 5.31
CA ILE A 76 10.32 -7.62 4.78
C ILE A 76 10.09 -6.75 3.54
N THR A 77 9.42 -7.32 2.53
CA THR A 77 8.81 -6.57 1.44
C THR A 77 7.32 -6.89 1.36
N LEU A 78 6.48 -5.87 1.41
CA LEU A 78 5.05 -5.97 1.21
C LEU A 78 4.72 -5.80 -0.27
N ILE A 79 3.84 -6.65 -0.80
CA ILE A 79 3.22 -6.48 -2.11
C ILE A 79 1.80 -6.01 -1.86
N LEU A 80 1.48 -4.79 -2.30
CA LEU A 80 0.19 -4.16 -2.08
C LEU A 80 -0.70 -4.38 -3.30
N ILE A 81 -1.81 -5.06 -3.08
CA ILE A 81 -2.75 -5.50 -4.10
C ILE A 81 -4.04 -4.72 -3.96
N GLY A 82 -4.50 -4.11 -5.05
CA GLY A 82 -5.81 -3.49 -5.14
C GLY A 82 -6.81 -4.41 -5.83
N ASP A 83 -7.98 -4.58 -5.24
CA ASP A 83 -9.08 -5.35 -5.82
C ASP A 83 -9.91 -4.44 -6.74
N THR A 84 -9.84 -4.67 -8.05
CA THR A 84 -10.55 -3.88 -9.05
C THR A 84 -12.07 -4.12 -9.01
N HIS A 85 -12.51 -5.17 -8.33
CA HIS A 85 -13.91 -5.56 -8.12
C HIS A 85 -14.34 -5.46 -6.64
N GLY A 86 -13.52 -4.79 -5.82
CA GLY A 86 -13.77 -4.63 -4.38
C GLY A 86 -15.02 -3.81 -4.03
N PHE A 87 -15.69 -3.20 -5.01
CA PHE A 87 -16.97 -2.49 -4.85
C PHE A 87 -18.19 -3.38 -5.05
N GLU A 88 -18.04 -4.60 -5.55
CA GLU A 88 -19.15 -5.53 -5.81
C GLU A 88 -19.81 -6.08 -4.53
N ARG A 89 -21.02 -6.61 -4.69
CA ARG A 89 -21.84 -7.18 -3.60
C ARG A 89 -21.11 -8.20 -2.73
N LYS A 90 -20.16 -8.95 -3.30
CA LYS A 90 -19.34 -9.94 -2.56
C LYS A 90 -18.43 -9.34 -1.48
N ASN A 91 -18.20 -8.02 -1.47
CA ASN A 91 -17.41 -7.38 -0.41
C ASN A 91 -18.19 -7.42 0.91
N LYS A 92 -17.60 -8.06 1.93
CA LYS A 92 -18.21 -8.25 3.26
C LYS A 92 -18.63 -6.95 3.94
N ILE A 93 -17.94 -5.84 3.65
CA ILE A 93 -18.23 -4.53 4.23
C ILE A 93 -19.67 -4.07 3.91
N TRP A 94 -20.25 -4.50 2.80
CA TRP A 94 -21.65 -4.20 2.50
C TRP A 94 -22.61 -4.84 3.50
N ASN A 95 -22.34 -6.10 3.92
CA ASN A 95 -23.14 -6.77 4.96
C ASN A 95 -22.95 -6.10 6.33
N GLU A 96 -21.70 -5.77 6.68
CA GLU A 96 -21.40 -5.05 7.92
C GLU A 96 -22.16 -3.70 8.01
N LYS A 97 -22.34 -2.98 6.88
CA LYS A 97 -23.16 -1.76 6.85
C LYS A 97 -24.64 -2.02 7.15
N ILE A 98 -25.19 -3.15 6.68
CA ILE A 98 -26.57 -3.54 6.99
C ILE A 98 -26.69 -3.85 8.49
N GLU A 99 -25.76 -4.61 9.05
CA GLU A 99 -25.69 -4.93 10.48
C GLU A 99 -25.59 -3.66 11.34
N LEU A 100 -24.92 -2.63 10.85
CA LEU A 100 -24.82 -1.31 11.49
C LEU A 100 -26.05 -0.40 11.26
N GLY A 101 -27.12 -0.91 10.65
CA GLY A 101 -28.41 -0.22 10.51
C GLY A 101 -28.66 0.48 9.17
N MET A 102 -27.79 0.29 8.17
CA MET A 102 -28.11 0.76 6.81
C MET A 102 -29.16 -0.17 6.19
N SER A 103 -30.20 0.39 5.57
CA SER A 103 -31.19 -0.44 4.91
C SER A 103 -30.60 -1.18 3.70
N GLU A 104 -31.03 -2.42 3.48
CA GLU A 104 -30.58 -3.26 2.36
C GLU A 104 -30.78 -2.56 1.01
N ASN A 105 -31.94 -1.94 0.78
CA ASN A 105 -32.21 -1.17 -0.44
C ASN A 105 -31.19 -0.05 -0.67
N LYS A 106 -30.72 0.61 0.38
CA LYS A 106 -29.71 1.66 0.25
C LYS A 106 -28.33 1.07 -0.11
N VAL A 107 -28.00 -0.08 0.42
CA VAL A 107 -26.77 -0.80 0.06
C VAL A 107 -26.82 -1.23 -1.40
N GLU A 108 -27.91 -1.84 -1.85
CA GLU A 108 -28.08 -2.28 -3.24
C GLU A 108 -28.00 -1.08 -4.21
N ASN A 109 -28.61 0.06 -3.88
CA ASN A 109 -28.51 1.28 -4.68
C ASN A 109 -27.06 1.78 -4.78
N TYR A 110 -26.27 1.69 -3.72
CA TYR A 110 -24.84 2.06 -3.77
C TYR A 110 -24.03 1.12 -4.66
N ILE A 111 -24.31 -0.18 -4.59
CA ILE A 111 -23.63 -1.18 -5.42
C ILE A 111 -23.97 -0.95 -6.89
N GLU A 112 -25.26 -0.83 -7.22
CA GLU A 112 -25.74 -0.57 -8.57
C GLU A 112 -25.14 0.72 -9.16
N HIS A 113 -25.15 1.81 -8.38
CA HIS A 113 -24.51 3.06 -8.78
C HIS A 113 -23.01 2.89 -9.03
N SER A 114 -22.33 2.15 -8.15
CA SER A 114 -20.89 1.88 -8.30
C SER A 114 -20.60 1.11 -9.59
N GLU A 115 -21.38 0.07 -9.88
CA GLU A 115 -21.19 -0.77 -11.06
C GLU A 115 -21.49 -0.03 -12.37
N LYS A 116 -22.59 0.72 -12.41
CA LYS A 116 -23.07 1.34 -13.64
C LYS A 116 -22.45 2.69 -13.96
N ILE A 117 -22.09 3.46 -12.94
CA ILE A 117 -21.67 4.86 -13.10
C ILE A 117 -20.20 5.06 -12.71
N LEU A 118 -19.81 4.67 -11.49
CA LEU A 118 -18.50 5.01 -10.97
C LEU A 118 -17.38 4.12 -11.53
N PHE A 119 -17.65 2.82 -11.71
CA PHE A 119 -16.65 1.82 -12.07
C PHE A 119 -17.11 0.95 -13.25
N SER A 120 -17.70 1.59 -14.27
CA SER A 120 -18.34 0.92 -15.40
C SER A 120 -17.38 0.35 -16.43
N ASN A 121 -16.11 0.75 -16.41
CA ASN A 121 -15.09 0.28 -17.34
C ASN A 121 -13.76 -0.08 -16.64
N ALA A 122 -12.88 -0.79 -17.36
CA ALA A 122 -11.63 -1.29 -16.83
C ALA A 122 -10.72 -0.19 -16.23
N ASN A 123 -10.65 0.99 -16.88
CA ASN A 123 -9.82 2.09 -16.39
C ASN A 123 -10.33 2.63 -15.05
N GLN A 124 -11.66 2.80 -14.91
CA GLN A 124 -12.25 3.26 -13.66
C GLN A 124 -12.10 2.23 -12.53
N LYS A 125 -12.22 0.93 -12.84
CA LYS A 125 -11.97 -0.16 -11.89
C LYS A 125 -10.52 -0.17 -11.43
N LEU A 126 -9.57 -0.01 -12.35
CA LEU A 126 -8.16 0.10 -12.02
C LEU A 126 -7.86 1.34 -11.17
N GLN A 127 -8.46 2.49 -11.54
CA GLN A 127 -8.33 3.72 -10.76
C GLN A 127 -8.89 3.56 -9.34
N PHE A 128 -10.04 2.92 -9.17
CA PHE A 128 -10.60 2.60 -7.85
C PHE A 128 -9.61 1.78 -7.01
N ALA A 129 -9.11 0.67 -7.56
CA ALA A 129 -8.15 -0.19 -6.86
C ALA A 129 -6.85 0.55 -6.52
N ALA A 130 -6.26 1.25 -7.49
CA ALA A 130 -4.98 1.93 -7.33
C ALA A 130 -5.08 3.11 -6.34
N THR A 131 -6.12 3.94 -6.44
CA THR A 131 -6.30 5.10 -5.55
C THR A 131 -6.45 4.66 -4.09
N ASN A 132 -7.38 3.74 -3.81
CA ASN A 132 -7.60 3.29 -2.44
C ASN A 132 -6.35 2.60 -1.85
N THR A 133 -5.69 1.74 -2.64
CA THR A 133 -4.47 1.04 -2.19
C THR A 133 -3.29 2.00 -2.02
N SER A 134 -3.18 3.06 -2.81
CA SER A 134 -2.13 4.08 -2.65
C SER A 134 -2.33 4.93 -1.39
N LEU A 135 -3.58 5.25 -1.03
CA LEU A 135 -3.88 5.89 0.25
C LEU A 135 -3.45 4.99 1.42
N PHE A 136 -3.78 3.70 1.36
CA PHE A 136 -3.36 2.72 2.35
C PHE A 136 -1.83 2.57 2.42
N ALA A 137 -1.15 2.55 1.27
CA ALA A 137 0.31 2.51 1.21
C ALA A 137 0.96 3.69 1.91
N MET A 138 0.42 4.90 1.75
CA MET A 138 0.96 6.08 2.44
C MET A 138 0.75 6.01 3.94
N SER A 139 -0.39 5.49 4.40
CA SER A 139 -0.65 5.23 5.82
C SER A 139 0.30 4.18 6.39
N LEU A 140 0.60 3.10 5.65
CA LEU A 140 1.63 2.12 6.04
C LEU A 140 3.00 2.77 6.22
N ILE A 141 3.40 3.69 5.32
CA ILE A 141 4.68 4.40 5.42
C ILE A 141 4.73 5.26 6.69
N TYR A 142 3.66 5.99 7.01
CA TYR A 142 3.60 6.79 8.24
C TYR A 142 3.52 5.93 9.48
N ALA A 143 2.74 4.86 9.47
CA ALA A 143 2.66 3.89 10.58
C ALA A 143 4.03 3.24 10.84
N ALA A 144 4.74 2.81 9.79
CA ALA A 144 6.10 2.30 9.91
C ALA A 144 7.03 3.31 10.57
N ASN A 145 7.02 4.56 10.08
CA ASN A 145 7.86 5.63 10.64
C ASN A 145 7.52 5.94 12.11
N TYR A 146 6.22 5.89 12.48
CA TYR A 146 5.78 6.06 13.85
C TYR A 146 6.41 5.00 14.79
N TYR A 147 6.48 3.74 14.35
CA TYR A 147 7.11 2.64 15.08
C TYR A 147 8.63 2.54 14.88
N GLY A 148 9.28 3.56 14.28
CA GLY A 148 10.72 3.58 14.07
C GLY A 148 11.22 2.67 12.95
N VAL A 149 10.32 2.23 12.08
CA VAL A 149 10.61 1.41 10.90
C VAL A 149 10.64 2.30 9.67
N GLU A 150 11.61 2.13 8.82
CA GLU A 150 11.77 2.89 7.59
C GLU A 150 11.24 2.13 6.38
N ALA A 151 10.93 2.85 5.31
CA ALA A 151 10.23 2.32 4.16
C ALA A 151 10.85 2.76 2.83
N GLN A 152 10.77 1.87 1.82
CA GLN A 152 11.06 2.14 0.42
C GLN A 152 9.86 1.74 -0.45
N PRO A 153 9.04 2.69 -0.91
CA PRO A 153 8.00 2.41 -1.90
C PRO A 153 8.61 2.21 -3.29
N MET A 154 8.09 1.25 -4.03
CA MET A 154 8.57 0.84 -5.35
C MET A 154 7.42 0.60 -6.30
N ILE A 155 7.49 1.20 -7.50
CA ILE A 155 6.58 0.94 -8.62
C ILE A 155 7.31 0.31 -9.82
N GLY A 156 8.65 0.21 -9.76
CA GLY A 156 9.48 -0.37 -10.80
C GLY A 156 9.65 -1.89 -10.61
N PHE A 157 8.62 -2.66 -10.94
CA PHE A 157 8.61 -4.12 -10.91
C PHE A 157 7.83 -4.68 -12.10
N ASN A 158 7.95 -5.97 -12.37
CA ASN A 158 7.14 -6.66 -13.38
C ASN A 158 5.86 -7.20 -12.72
N GLU A 159 4.71 -6.60 -13.07
CA GLU A 159 3.41 -6.98 -12.49
C GLU A 159 3.00 -8.40 -12.87
N GLU A 160 3.13 -8.78 -14.15
CA GLU A 160 2.71 -10.10 -14.64
C GLU A 160 3.48 -11.22 -13.95
N ILE A 161 4.81 -11.06 -13.85
CA ILE A 161 5.65 -12.03 -13.14
C ILE A 161 5.29 -12.06 -11.65
N THR A 162 4.99 -10.91 -11.05
CA THR A 162 4.57 -10.84 -9.63
C THR A 162 3.27 -11.61 -9.41
N LYS A 163 2.28 -11.40 -10.28
CA LYS A 163 1.00 -12.13 -10.22
C LYS A 163 1.21 -13.64 -10.32
N MET A 164 2.03 -14.08 -11.27
CA MET A 164 2.35 -15.49 -11.45
C MET A 164 3.06 -16.08 -10.23
N LEU A 165 4.07 -15.41 -9.66
CA LEU A 165 4.85 -15.89 -8.53
C LEU A 165 4.03 -16.07 -7.26
N TYR A 166 3.03 -15.21 -7.05
CA TYR A 166 2.24 -15.14 -5.82
C TYR A 166 0.78 -15.54 -6.02
N GLN A 167 0.42 -16.10 -7.18
CA GLN A 167 -0.93 -16.57 -7.52
C GLN A 167 -1.99 -15.48 -7.30
N ILE A 168 -1.68 -14.28 -7.77
CA ILE A 168 -2.59 -13.14 -7.71
C ILE A 168 -3.50 -13.17 -8.93
N ASP A 169 -4.82 -13.13 -8.73
CA ASP A 169 -5.81 -13.14 -9.81
C ASP A 169 -5.58 -11.97 -10.80
N ASP A 170 -5.85 -12.22 -12.07
CA ASP A 170 -5.67 -11.22 -13.14
C ASP A 170 -6.53 -9.97 -12.95
N GLU A 171 -7.70 -10.13 -12.33
CA GLU A 171 -8.61 -9.03 -11.98
C GLU A 171 -8.09 -8.11 -10.86
N LYS A 172 -6.95 -8.44 -10.24
CA LYS A 172 -6.34 -7.61 -9.19
C LYS A 172 -5.13 -6.87 -9.74
N ALA A 173 -4.91 -5.67 -9.23
CA ALA A 173 -3.75 -4.86 -9.58
C ALA A 173 -2.67 -4.97 -8.49
N VAL A 174 -1.42 -5.20 -8.89
CA VAL A 174 -0.28 -5.00 -7.98
C VAL A 174 0.08 -3.52 -8.02
N VAL A 175 -0.36 -2.75 -7.04
CA VAL A 175 -0.28 -1.29 -7.06
C VAL A 175 1.12 -0.79 -6.76
N LEU A 176 1.75 -1.31 -5.72
CA LEU A 176 3.13 -1.00 -5.38
C LEU A 176 3.71 -2.07 -4.43
N MET A 177 5.04 -2.07 -4.32
CA MET A 177 5.76 -2.82 -3.31
C MET A 177 6.35 -1.86 -2.27
N LEU A 178 6.46 -2.31 -1.03
CA LEU A 178 6.98 -1.54 0.07
C LEU A 178 7.96 -2.37 0.89
N SER A 179 9.27 -2.10 0.75
CA SER A 179 10.26 -2.70 1.64
C SER A 179 10.28 -1.97 2.97
N LEU A 180 10.24 -2.71 4.08
CA LEU A 180 10.22 -2.22 5.45
C LEU A 180 11.41 -2.78 6.22
N GLY A 181 12.04 -1.93 7.04
CA GLY A 181 13.17 -2.33 7.86
C GLY A 181 13.88 -1.14 8.51
N TYR A 182 15.14 -1.35 8.86
CA TYR A 182 15.97 -0.34 9.50
C TYR A 182 17.09 0.09 8.55
N ARG A 183 17.36 1.37 8.49
CA ARG A 183 18.40 1.92 7.63
C ARG A 183 19.78 1.38 8.00
N ASP A 184 20.61 1.10 6.99
CA ASP A 184 22.06 0.96 7.19
C ASP A 184 22.68 2.34 7.39
N GLU A 185 23.07 2.63 8.62
CA GLU A 185 23.65 3.93 9.01
C GLU A 185 25.05 4.16 8.41
N ASN A 186 25.72 3.10 7.96
CA ASN A 186 27.02 3.20 7.28
C ASN A 186 26.87 3.65 5.82
N LYS A 187 25.65 3.73 5.30
CA LYS A 187 25.36 4.20 3.94
C LYS A 187 24.81 5.62 3.95
N PRO A 188 25.24 6.47 3.01
CA PRO A 188 24.75 7.83 2.94
C PRO A 188 23.26 7.87 2.60
N LEU A 189 22.52 8.76 3.25
CA LEU A 189 21.20 9.18 2.76
C LEU A 189 21.36 9.97 1.47
N ARG A 190 20.43 9.80 0.54
CA ARG A 190 20.33 10.69 -0.61
C ARG A 190 20.10 12.12 -0.16
N ILE A 191 20.57 13.08 -0.96
CA ILE A 191 20.26 14.49 -0.75
C ILE A 191 18.72 14.66 -0.68
N LYS A 192 18.26 15.46 0.27
CA LYS A 192 16.83 15.80 0.37
C LYS A 192 16.51 16.80 -0.72
N GLU A 193 15.80 16.35 -1.74
CA GLU A 193 15.33 17.18 -2.82
C GLU A 193 14.24 18.14 -2.34
N ARG A 194 14.09 19.28 -3.01
CA ARG A 194 13.05 20.25 -2.72
C ARG A 194 11.65 19.66 -2.91
N ARG A 195 10.68 20.27 -2.29
CA ARG A 195 9.27 20.05 -2.58
C ARG A 195 8.72 21.26 -3.33
N LEU A 196 7.79 21.01 -4.23
CA LEU A 196 7.01 22.05 -4.86
C LEU A 196 6.27 22.85 -3.79
N LYS A 197 6.15 24.15 -4.00
CA LYS A 197 5.44 25.05 -3.08
C LYS A 197 3.96 25.19 -3.50
N TYR A 198 3.19 25.85 -2.67
CA TYR A 198 1.76 26.08 -2.88
C TYR A 198 1.46 26.66 -4.26
N ASP A 199 2.16 27.72 -4.64
CA ASP A 199 2.03 28.43 -5.92
C ASP A 199 2.42 27.60 -7.16
N GLU A 200 3.18 26.52 -6.96
CA GLU A 200 3.59 25.62 -8.04
C GLU A 200 2.58 24.48 -8.30
N ILE A 201 1.66 24.21 -7.35
CA ILE A 201 0.74 23.06 -7.41
C ILE A 201 -0.73 23.43 -7.30
N VAL A 202 -1.04 24.68 -6.91
CA VAL A 202 -2.42 25.16 -6.73
C VAL A 202 -2.81 26.10 -7.84
N THR A 203 -3.96 25.88 -8.43
CA THR A 203 -4.64 26.83 -9.32
C THR A 203 -5.96 27.20 -8.65
N GLU A 204 -6.12 28.49 -8.37
CA GLU A 204 -7.38 29.02 -7.86
C GLU A 204 -8.27 29.44 -9.05
N VAL A 205 -9.57 29.08 -9.02
CA VAL A 205 -10.57 29.36 -10.07
C VAL A 205 -11.78 30.04 -9.48
#